data_6c387377c0ffdec742b98240237b261d
#
_entry.id   6c387377c0ffdec742b98240237b261d
#
_cell.length_a   1.000
_cell.length_b   1.000
_cell.length_c   1.000
_cell.angle_alpha   90.00
_cell.angle_beta   90.00
_cell.angle_gamma   90.00
#
_symmetry.space_group_name_H-M   'P 1'
#
loop_
_entity.id
_entity.type
_entity.pdbx_description
1 polymer ?
#
loop_
_entity_poly.entity_id
_entity_poly.type
_entity_poly.pdbx_seq_one_letter_code
_entity_poly.pdbx_strand_id
1 'polypeptide(L)'
;VEKSEGDRLIAATINKTGYLKGRAVRVGENTTLSQIISLVEEASSSKAPIAKMADKIAGVFVPVVMGIAAAAFLIWIISGATFEFALSIGIAILVISCPCALGLATPVAIMVGTGKGAENGILIKSGEALEIAHSIDTVVLDKTGTITEGRPAVTDVIPMAGLSEEELIRIAVSIETPSEHPLAEAVVNYGNDKNIVPRPLTKFEAVSGRGIRTQIDQTEYLAGNTAFMEECGISASAVQQRLGELADQGKTPLLFAANDEIIGMIAVADVEK
;
A
#
# COMPACT_ATOMS: atom_id res chain seq x y z
N VAL A 1 -4.14 -15.77 13.86
CA VAL A 1 -2.75 -15.26 13.96
C VAL A 1 -2.32 -15.43 15.40
N GLU A 2 -1.21 -16.16 15.60
CA GLU A 2 -0.58 -16.27 16.92
C GLU A 2 0.01 -14.92 17.35
N LYS A 3 0.02 -14.67 18.66
CA LYS A 3 0.51 -13.43 19.27
C LYS A 3 1.49 -13.75 20.39
N SER A 4 2.62 -13.08 20.39
CA SER A 4 3.69 -13.16 21.38
C SER A 4 3.83 -11.85 22.16
N GLU A 5 4.67 -11.85 23.20
CA GLU A 5 4.96 -10.64 23.97
C GLU A 5 5.66 -9.58 23.08
N GLY A 6 5.15 -8.37 23.08
CA GLY A 6 5.61 -7.28 22.22
C GLY A 6 4.79 -7.09 20.94
N ASP A 7 3.94 -8.04 20.57
CA ASP A 7 3.14 -7.97 19.36
C ASP A 7 2.00 -6.93 19.46
N ARG A 8 1.73 -6.29 18.33
CA ARG A 8 0.66 -5.31 18.22
C ARG A 8 -0.72 -5.98 18.17
N LEU A 9 -1.62 -5.56 19.03
CA LEU A 9 -3.04 -5.90 18.99
C LEU A 9 -3.82 -4.84 18.19
N ILE A 10 -4.71 -5.32 17.32
CA ILE A 10 -5.52 -4.45 16.47
C ILE A 10 -6.94 -4.41 17.03
N ALA A 11 -7.51 -3.21 17.17
CA ALA A 11 -8.89 -3.00 17.61
C ALA A 11 -9.88 -3.70 16.64
N ALA A 12 -11.05 -4.05 17.16
CA ALA A 12 -12.10 -4.78 16.45
C ALA A 12 -11.75 -6.22 16.01
N THR A 13 -10.64 -6.81 16.52
CA THR A 13 -10.36 -8.23 16.36
C THR A 13 -10.82 -9.03 17.59
N ILE A 14 -11.20 -10.28 17.35
CA ILE A 14 -11.72 -11.16 18.40
C ILE A 14 -10.65 -12.20 18.77
N ASN A 15 -10.30 -12.27 20.07
CA ASN A 15 -9.47 -13.34 20.57
C ASN A 15 -10.27 -14.66 20.61
N LYS A 16 -9.84 -15.68 19.89
CA LYS A 16 -10.53 -16.97 19.81
C LYS A 16 -10.04 -17.95 20.87
N THR A 17 -8.76 -17.91 21.23
CA THR A 17 -8.12 -18.86 22.14
C THR A 17 -7.04 -18.17 22.97
N GLY A 18 -6.82 -18.65 24.19
CA GLY A 18 -5.78 -18.13 25.06
C GLY A 18 -6.15 -16.82 25.79
N TYR A 19 -5.21 -16.34 26.61
CA TYR A 19 -5.33 -15.09 27.35
C TYR A 19 -4.33 -14.06 26.83
N LEU A 20 -4.82 -12.85 26.52
CA LEU A 20 -4.01 -11.74 26.05
C LEU A 20 -4.12 -10.58 27.04
N LYS A 21 -2.98 -10.00 27.43
CA LYS A 21 -2.89 -8.77 28.19
C LYS A 21 -2.18 -7.70 27.35
N GLY A 22 -2.90 -6.65 27.01
CA GLY A 22 -2.35 -5.58 26.19
C GLY A 22 -2.48 -4.21 26.85
N ARG A 23 -1.65 -3.26 26.43
CA ARG A 23 -1.74 -1.83 26.78
C ARG A 23 -2.33 -1.07 25.61
N ALA A 24 -3.40 -0.31 25.83
CA ALA A 24 -3.94 0.58 24.81
C ALA A 24 -2.94 1.70 24.50
N VAL A 25 -2.55 1.82 23.24
CA VAL A 25 -1.59 2.82 22.72
C VAL A 25 -2.34 4.00 22.11
N ARG A 26 -3.52 3.75 21.53
CA ARG A 26 -4.40 4.75 20.94
C ARG A 26 -5.82 4.52 21.44
N VAL A 27 -6.50 5.56 21.85
CA VAL A 27 -7.86 5.53 22.39
C VAL A 27 -8.72 6.65 21.77
N GLY A 28 -10.03 6.51 21.84
CA GLY A 28 -10.97 7.50 21.31
C GLY A 28 -10.84 7.67 19.80
N GLU A 29 -10.84 8.90 19.33
CA GLU A 29 -10.80 9.26 17.90
C GLU A 29 -9.49 8.86 17.18
N ASN A 30 -8.43 8.62 17.93
CA ASN A 30 -7.14 8.22 17.37
C ASN A 30 -7.00 6.71 17.10
N THR A 31 -8.05 5.91 17.35
CA THR A 31 -8.02 4.49 17.00
C THR A 31 -8.16 4.28 15.49
N THR A 32 -7.58 3.20 14.98
CA THR A 32 -7.71 2.83 13.56
C THR A 32 -9.18 2.69 13.15
N LEU A 33 -10.02 2.14 14.03
CA LEU A 33 -11.45 2.01 13.76
C LEU A 33 -12.14 3.37 13.62
N SER A 34 -11.86 4.32 14.53
CA SER A 34 -12.42 5.68 14.45
C SER A 34 -11.97 6.41 13.19
N GLN A 35 -10.71 6.22 12.76
CA GLN A 35 -10.20 6.79 11.51
C GLN A 35 -10.93 6.21 10.28
N ILE A 36 -11.20 4.90 10.25
CA ILE A 36 -11.97 4.26 9.18
C ILE A 36 -13.41 4.81 9.16
N ILE A 37 -14.07 4.90 10.32
CA ILE A 37 -15.41 5.47 10.43
C ILE A 37 -15.43 6.90 9.89
N SER A 38 -14.50 7.74 10.33
CA SER A 38 -14.39 9.13 9.87
C SER A 38 -14.19 9.24 8.34
N LEU A 39 -13.36 8.38 7.75
CA LEU A 39 -13.17 8.35 6.29
C LEU A 39 -14.44 7.94 5.53
N VAL A 40 -15.19 6.97 6.06
CA VAL A 40 -16.46 6.55 5.45
C VAL A 40 -17.53 7.64 5.59
N GLU A 41 -17.59 8.33 6.74
CA GLU A 41 -18.50 9.46 6.97
C GLU A 41 -18.15 10.65 6.05
N GLU A 42 -16.87 10.99 5.92
CA GLU A 42 -16.40 12.05 5.03
C GLU A 42 -16.72 11.72 3.56
N ALA A 43 -16.45 10.49 3.12
CA ALA A 43 -16.81 10.05 1.78
C ALA A 43 -18.32 10.11 1.53
N SER A 44 -19.13 9.69 2.52
CA SER A 44 -20.60 9.68 2.41
C SER A 44 -21.20 11.09 2.45
N SER A 45 -20.55 12.03 3.15
CA SER A 45 -20.98 13.43 3.23
C SER A 45 -20.54 14.25 2.02
N SER A 46 -19.52 13.80 1.28
CA SER A 46 -19.04 14.47 0.09
C SER A 46 -20.03 14.32 -1.06
N LYS A 47 -20.48 15.46 -1.63
CA LYS A 47 -21.39 15.43 -2.79
C LYS A 47 -20.59 15.11 -4.06
N ALA A 48 -20.90 13.98 -4.67
CA ALA A 48 -20.39 13.62 -5.99
C ALA A 48 -20.80 14.65 -7.06
N PRO A 49 -20.03 14.82 -8.15
CA PRO A 49 -20.34 15.76 -9.25
C PRO A 49 -21.75 15.58 -9.81
N ILE A 50 -22.21 14.33 -9.97
CA ILE A 50 -23.56 14.03 -10.42
C ILE A 50 -24.64 14.54 -9.44
N ALA A 51 -24.41 14.48 -8.13
CA ALA A 51 -25.32 15.01 -7.13
C ALA A 51 -25.40 16.55 -7.19
N LYS A 52 -24.24 17.22 -7.37
CA LYS A 52 -24.20 18.69 -7.57
C LYS A 52 -24.94 19.12 -8.82
N MET A 53 -24.83 18.34 -9.90
CA MET A 53 -25.59 18.59 -11.14
C MET A 53 -27.08 18.40 -10.94
N ALA A 54 -27.49 17.34 -10.23
CA ALA A 54 -28.86 17.09 -9.86
C ALA A 54 -29.48 18.22 -9.03
N ASP A 55 -28.74 18.71 -8.02
CA ASP A 55 -29.14 19.87 -7.20
C ASP A 55 -29.32 21.13 -8.05
N LYS A 56 -28.43 21.38 -9.00
CA LYS A 56 -28.53 22.53 -9.91
C LYS A 56 -29.74 22.45 -10.84
N ILE A 57 -30.02 21.26 -11.38
CA ILE A 57 -31.24 21.02 -12.20
C ILE A 57 -32.47 21.20 -11.35
N ALA A 58 -32.54 20.62 -10.17
CA ALA A 58 -33.67 20.76 -9.24
C ALA A 58 -33.92 22.22 -8.85
N GLY A 59 -32.82 23.00 -8.64
CA GLY A 59 -32.92 24.42 -8.32
C GLY A 59 -33.61 25.29 -9.37
N VAL A 60 -33.64 24.87 -10.64
CA VAL A 60 -34.39 25.51 -11.72
C VAL A 60 -35.73 24.84 -11.93
N PHE A 61 -35.76 23.51 -11.91
CA PHE A 61 -36.95 22.71 -12.19
C PHE A 61 -38.06 22.95 -11.18
N VAL A 62 -37.77 22.98 -9.88
CA VAL A 62 -38.76 23.15 -8.83
C VAL A 62 -39.51 24.48 -8.91
N PRO A 63 -38.87 25.64 -9.03
CA PRO A 63 -39.56 26.91 -9.24
C PRO A 63 -40.42 26.95 -10.51
N VAL A 64 -39.97 26.33 -11.60
CA VAL A 64 -40.75 26.25 -12.86
C VAL A 64 -42.02 25.43 -12.65
N VAL A 65 -41.90 24.25 -12.02
CA VAL A 65 -43.07 23.39 -11.73
C VAL A 65 -44.05 24.07 -10.76
N MET A 66 -43.52 24.77 -9.75
CA MET A 66 -44.35 25.58 -8.86
C MET A 66 -45.13 26.64 -9.62
N GLY A 67 -44.46 27.32 -10.57
CA GLY A 67 -45.14 28.30 -11.44
C GLY A 67 -46.23 27.67 -12.31
N ILE A 68 -45.97 26.48 -12.88
CA ILE A 68 -46.95 25.74 -13.68
C ILE A 68 -48.16 25.30 -12.81
N ALA A 69 -47.90 24.78 -11.60
CA ALA A 69 -48.95 24.37 -10.68
C ALA A 69 -49.83 25.54 -10.25
N ALA A 70 -49.23 26.70 -9.93
CA ALA A 70 -49.94 27.93 -9.60
C ALA A 70 -50.79 28.45 -10.79
N ALA A 71 -50.19 28.43 -11.98
CA ALA A 71 -50.92 28.83 -13.21
C ALA A 71 -52.10 27.88 -13.49
N ALA A 72 -51.91 26.58 -13.39
CA ALA A 72 -52.97 25.59 -13.57
C ALA A 72 -54.08 25.77 -12.54
N PHE A 73 -53.74 25.99 -11.28
CA PHE A 73 -54.72 26.31 -10.23
C PHE A 73 -55.53 27.52 -10.57
N LEU A 74 -54.91 28.63 -10.96
CA LEU A 74 -55.61 29.87 -11.33
C LEU A 74 -56.48 29.72 -12.56
N ILE A 75 -56.01 29.02 -13.59
CA ILE A 75 -56.77 28.77 -14.81
C ILE A 75 -58.05 28.00 -14.48
N TRP A 76 -57.98 26.96 -13.65
CA TRP A 76 -59.17 26.18 -13.28
C TRP A 76 -60.17 26.99 -12.42
N ILE A 77 -59.68 27.83 -11.50
CA ILE A 77 -60.54 28.73 -10.72
C ILE A 77 -61.26 29.72 -11.64
N ILE A 78 -60.54 30.36 -12.56
CA ILE A 78 -61.10 31.34 -13.51
C ILE A 78 -62.13 30.66 -14.46
N SER A 79 -61.87 29.40 -14.81
CA SER A 79 -62.78 28.60 -15.64
C SER A 79 -64.05 28.16 -14.91
N GLY A 80 -64.25 28.51 -13.65
CA GLY A 80 -65.44 28.19 -12.86
C GLY A 80 -65.41 26.82 -12.18
N ALA A 81 -64.27 26.17 -12.10
CA ALA A 81 -64.11 24.92 -11.34
C ALA A 81 -64.20 25.18 -9.83
N THR A 82 -64.51 24.14 -9.06
CA THR A 82 -64.49 24.23 -7.60
C THR A 82 -63.11 24.41 -7.06
N PHE A 83 -62.96 25.09 -5.93
CA PHE A 83 -61.65 25.29 -5.26
C PHE A 83 -60.94 23.96 -5.01
N GLU A 84 -61.70 22.95 -4.54
CA GLU A 84 -61.15 21.61 -4.26
C GLU A 84 -60.53 20.95 -5.51
N PHE A 85 -61.24 21.06 -6.64
CA PHE A 85 -60.74 20.51 -7.91
C PHE A 85 -59.50 21.24 -8.40
N ALA A 86 -59.50 22.57 -8.40
CA ALA A 86 -58.34 23.37 -8.82
C ALA A 86 -57.14 23.10 -7.92
N LEU A 87 -57.32 23.00 -6.61
CA LEU A 87 -56.26 22.69 -5.65
C LEU A 87 -55.72 21.27 -5.87
N SER A 88 -56.58 20.29 -6.12
CA SER A 88 -56.17 18.92 -6.42
C SER A 88 -55.29 18.83 -7.64
N ILE A 89 -55.59 19.58 -8.71
CA ILE A 89 -54.75 19.65 -9.92
C ILE A 89 -53.38 20.26 -9.60
N GLY A 90 -53.34 21.39 -8.87
CA GLY A 90 -52.07 22.03 -8.45
C GLY A 90 -51.18 21.08 -7.63
N ILE A 91 -51.78 20.39 -6.65
CA ILE A 91 -51.06 19.41 -5.82
C ILE A 91 -50.57 18.23 -6.68
N ALA A 92 -51.40 17.70 -7.57
CA ALA A 92 -51.03 16.60 -8.46
C ALA A 92 -49.81 16.95 -9.32
N ILE A 93 -49.74 18.16 -9.90
CA ILE A 93 -48.60 18.64 -10.67
C ILE A 93 -47.34 18.64 -9.80
N LEU A 94 -47.41 19.15 -8.56
CA LEU A 94 -46.27 19.20 -7.66
C LEU A 94 -45.79 17.81 -7.26
N VAL A 95 -46.70 16.89 -6.94
CA VAL A 95 -46.34 15.53 -6.49
C VAL A 95 -45.74 14.70 -7.62
N ILE A 96 -46.36 14.74 -8.82
CA ILE A 96 -45.92 13.96 -9.98
C ILE A 96 -44.54 14.45 -10.47
N SER A 97 -44.29 15.76 -10.38
CA SER A 97 -43.09 16.38 -10.85
C SER A 97 -41.90 16.31 -9.85
N CYS A 98 -42.07 15.65 -8.72
CA CYS A 98 -41.02 15.55 -7.73
C CYS A 98 -39.79 14.76 -8.25
N PRO A 99 -38.59 15.33 -8.33
CA PRO A 99 -37.36 14.61 -8.70
C PRO A 99 -36.75 13.83 -7.50
N CYS A 100 -37.62 13.30 -6.62
CA CYS A 100 -37.22 12.69 -5.34
C CYS A 100 -36.25 11.52 -5.52
N ALA A 101 -36.42 10.73 -6.59
CA ALA A 101 -35.54 9.62 -6.92
C ALA A 101 -34.09 10.10 -7.19
N LEU A 102 -33.93 11.26 -7.83
CA LEU A 102 -32.61 11.82 -8.17
C LEU A 102 -31.86 12.28 -6.91
N GLY A 103 -32.57 12.84 -5.93
CA GLY A 103 -31.98 13.33 -4.68
C GLY A 103 -31.57 12.22 -3.69
N LEU A 104 -32.18 11.04 -3.76
CA LEU A 104 -31.92 9.92 -2.84
C LEU A 104 -31.02 8.83 -3.45
N ALA A 105 -31.13 8.57 -4.73
CA ALA A 105 -30.44 7.45 -5.38
C ALA A 105 -28.92 7.59 -5.30
N THR A 106 -28.39 8.78 -5.57
CA THR A 106 -26.93 9.00 -5.58
C THR A 106 -26.28 8.86 -4.20
N PRO A 107 -26.79 9.51 -3.11
CA PRO A 107 -26.25 9.29 -1.77
C PRO A 107 -26.31 7.84 -1.32
N VAL A 108 -27.39 7.13 -1.61
CA VAL A 108 -27.53 5.71 -1.27
C VAL A 108 -26.51 4.86 -2.04
N ALA A 109 -26.33 5.11 -3.32
CA ALA A 109 -25.35 4.38 -4.13
C ALA A 109 -23.90 4.60 -3.63
N ILE A 110 -23.55 5.84 -3.27
CA ILE A 110 -22.23 6.18 -2.70
C ILE A 110 -22.05 5.47 -1.35
N MET A 111 -23.05 5.53 -0.47
CA MET A 111 -23.00 4.87 0.84
C MET A 111 -22.81 3.35 0.71
N VAL A 112 -23.54 2.70 -0.17
CA VAL A 112 -23.42 1.26 -0.43
C VAL A 112 -22.06 0.94 -1.06
N GLY A 113 -21.62 1.74 -2.03
CA GLY A 113 -20.34 1.55 -2.71
C GLY A 113 -19.15 1.72 -1.78
N THR A 114 -19.13 2.78 -0.97
CA THR A 114 -18.07 3.04 0.02
C THR A 114 -18.06 2.01 1.14
N GLY A 115 -19.23 1.60 1.62
CA GLY A 115 -19.37 0.53 2.60
C GLY A 115 -18.85 -0.80 2.08
N LYS A 116 -19.18 -1.16 0.84
CA LYS A 116 -18.68 -2.39 0.21
C LYS A 116 -17.16 -2.33 -0.07
N GLY A 117 -16.65 -1.16 -0.42
CA GLY A 117 -15.22 -0.91 -0.51
C GLY A 117 -14.52 -1.17 0.83
N ALA A 118 -15.02 -0.59 1.92
CA ALA A 118 -14.46 -0.72 3.26
C ALA A 118 -14.47 -2.18 3.76
N GLU A 119 -15.51 -2.96 3.47
CA GLU A 119 -15.56 -4.40 3.77
C GLU A 119 -14.41 -5.18 3.09
N ASN A 120 -13.92 -4.70 1.95
CA ASN A 120 -12.80 -5.29 1.20
C ASN A 120 -11.47 -4.57 1.45
N GLY A 121 -11.37 -3.73 2.48
CA GLY A 121 -10.15 -3.00 2.82
C GLY A 121 -9.85 -1.79 1.93
N ILE A 122 -10.80 -1.38 1.07
CA ILE A 122 -10.65 -0.24 0.17
C ILE A 122 -11.35 0.97 0.79
N LEU A 123 -10.57 1.96 1.24
CA LEU A 123 -11.10 3.18 1.84
C LEU A 123 -11.23 4.29 0.79
N ILE A 124 -12.47 4.61 0.44
CA ILE A 124 -12.80 5.64 -0.56
C ILE A 124 -12.95 6.98 0.16
N LYS A 125 -12.19 8.00 -0.25
CA LYS A 125 -12.15 9.31 0.42
C LYS A 125 -13.27 10.27 0.02
N SER A 126 -13.89 10.06 -1.14
CA SER A 126 -14.95 10.95 -1.61
C SER A 126 -15.89 10.28 -2.62
N GLY A 127 -17.13 10.75 -2.71
CA GLY A 127 -18.06 10.30 -3.75
C GLY A 127 -17.57 10.65 -5.16
N GLU A 128 -16.79 11.71 -5.32
CA GLU A 128 -16.17 12.09 -6.58
C GLU A 128 -15.13 11.06 -7.02
N ALA A 129 -14.27 10.56 -6.10
CA ALA A 129 -13.30 9.52 -6.40
C ALA A 129 -13.99 8.23 -6.85
N LEU A 130 -15.12 7.86 -6.23
CA LEU A 130 -15.90 6.70 -6.63
C LEU A 130 -16.52 6.86 -8.03
N GLU A 131 -17.01 8.06 -8.35
CA GLU A 131 -17.57 8.38 -9.68
C GLU A 131 -16.50 8.35 -10.76
N ILE A 132 -15.31 8.93 -10.51
CA ILE A 132 -14.21 8.97 -11.48
C ILE A 132 -13.59 7.58 -11.68
N ALA A 133 -13.62 6.71 -10.68
CA ALA A 133 -13.00 5.39 -10.73
C ALA A 133 -13.44 4.55 -11.94
N HIS A 134 -14.69 4.71 -12.42
CA HIS A 134 -15.20 3.97 -13.57
C HIS A 134 -14.59 4.41 -14.92
N SER A 135 -13.98 5.61 -14.99
CA SER A 135 -13.40 6.19 -16.20
C SER A 135 -11.88 6.07 -16.27
N ILE A 136 -11.27 5.34 -15.32
CA ILE A 136 -9.82 5.11 -15.31
C ILE A 136 -9.49 4.11 -16.42
N ASP A 137 -8.58 4.50 -17.31
CA ASP A 137 -8.04 3.68 -18.40
C ASP A 137 -6.55 3.34 -18.20
N THR A 138 -5.87 4.03 -17.29
CA THR A 138 -4.44 3.87 -17.04
C THR A 138 -4.19 3.80 -15.54
N VAL A 139 -3.46 2.77 -15.10
CA VAL A 139 -3.05 2.58 -13.69
C VAL A 139 -1.54 2.63 -13.59
N VAL A 140 -1.03 3.53 -12.76
CA VAL A 140 0.41 3.62 -12.43
C VAL A 140 0.60 3.08 -11.02
N LEU A 141 1.38 2.00 -10.91
CA LEU A 141 1.67 1.35 -9.64
C LEU A 141 3.10 1.66 -9.21
N ASP A 142 3.27 2.03 -7.95
CA ASP A 142 4.58 2.02 -7.32
C ASP A 142 5.07 0.57 -7.15
N LYS A 143 6.38 0.33 -7.34
CA LYS A 143 6.95 -1.00 -7.22
C LYS A 143 7.07 -1.40 -5.75
N THR A 144 7.80 -0.58 -4.97
CA THR A 144 8.28 -0.97 -3.64
C THR A 144 7.18 -0.89 -2.60
N GLY A 145 6.86 -2.02 -1.97
CA GLY A 145 5.81 -2.11 -0.96
C GLY A 145 4.37 -2.14 -1.50
N THR A 146 4.17 -1.87 -2.81
CA THR A 146 2.87 -1.96 -3.49
C THR A 146 2.75 -3.25 -4.28
N ILE A 147 3.59 -3.44 -5.30
CA ILE A 147 3.69 -4.69 -6.07
C ILE A 147 4.51 -5.71 -5.29
N THR A 148 5.55 -5.26 -4.62
CA THR A 148 6.46 -6.06 -3.81
C THR A 148 6.13 -5.94 -2.32
N GLU A 149 6.71 -6.81 -1.51
CA GLU A 149 6.50 -6.83 -0.05
C GLU A 149 7.13 -5.63 0.67
N GLY A 150 8.06 -4.91 0.02
CA GLY A 150 8.85 -3.85 0.63
C GLY A 150 9.91 -4.38 1.60
N ARG A 151 10.24 -5.66 1.49
CA ARG A 151 11.26 -6.34 2.28
C ARG A 151 12.22 -7.05 1.35
N PRO A 152 13.48 -6.58 1.25
CA PRO A 152 14.48 -7.28 0.47
C PRO A 152 14.70 -8.71 0.97
N ALA A 153 14.81 -9.66 0.03
CA ALA A 153 15.12 -11.05 0.31
C ALA A 153 16.23 -11.55 -0.62
N VAL A 154 16.99 -12.53 -0.17
CA VAL A 154 18.02 -13.19 -1.01
C VAL A 154 17.31 -14.03 -2.07
N THR A 155 17.63 -13.78 -3.33
CA THR A 155 17.05 -14.49 -4.48
C THR A 155 18.02 -15.45 -5.14
N ASP A 156 19.30 -15.13 -5.14
CA ASP A 156 20.36 -15.95 -5.74
C ASP A 156 21.59 -15.97 -4.86
N VAL A 157 22.22 -17.14 -4.76
CA VAL A 157 23.51 -17.35 -4.13
C VAL A 157 24.42 -18.02 -5.14
N ILE A 158 25.49 -17.34 -5.53
CA ILE A 158 26.40 -17.77 -6.61
C ILE A 158 27.80 -17.89 -6.02
N PRO A 159 28.21 -19.09 -5.54
CA PRO A 159 29.53 -19.32 -5.03
C PRO A 159 30.55 -19.37 -6.16
N MET A 160 31.78 -18.93 -5.89
CA MET A 160 32.91 -18.91 -6.79
C MET A 160 34.15 -19.44 -6.07
N ALA A 161 35.31 -19.49 -6.75
CA ALA A 161 36.59 -19.92 -6.17
C ALA A 161 36.51 -21.31 -5.50
N GLY A 162 35.62 -22.19 -5.96
CA GLY A 162 35.48 -23.55 -5.41
C GLY A 162 34.74 -23.64 -4.06
N LEU A 163 34.16 -22.54 -3.57
CA LEU A 163 33.33 -22.53 -2.35
C LEU A 163 31.99 -23.24 -2.56
N SER A 164 31.45 -23.83 -1.50
CA SER A 164 30.07 -24.28 -1.47
C SER A 164 29.11 -23.11 -1.21
N GLU A 165 27.85 -23.27 -1.59
CA GLU A 165 26.78 -22.29 -1.29
C GLU A 165 26.69 -22.02 0.22
N GLU A 166 26.71 -23.08 1.03
CA GLU A 166 26.61 -22.98 2.49
C GLU A 166 27.78 -22.18 3.09
N GLU A 167 28.99 -22.36 2.58
CA GLU A 167 30.17 -21.65 3.07
C GLU A 167 30.13 -20.17 2.67
N LEU A 168 29.68 -19.84 1.44
CA LEU A 168 29.49 -18.46 1.01
C LEU A 168 28.43 -17.77 1.88
N ILE A 169 27.32 -18.41 2.15
CA ILE A 169 26.26 -17.86 3.02
C ILE A 169 26.82 -17.64 4.44
N ARG A 170 27.57 -18.61 4.99
CA ARG A 170 28.18 -18.48 6.33
C ARG A 170 29.12 -17.28 6.42
N ILE A 171 29.96 -17.07 5.42
CA ILE A 171 30.84 -15.90 5.33
C ILE A 171 30.00 -14.62 5.24
N ALA A 172 29.03 -14.58 4.32
CA ALA A 172 28.17 -13.41 4.13
C ALA A 172 27.40 -13.03 5.39
N VAL A 173 26.76 -14.00 6.05
CA VAL A 173 26.05 -13.78 7.33
C VAL A 173 27.00 -13.25 8.40
N SER A 174 28.22 -13.80 8.48
CA SER A 174 29.21 -13.32 9.45
C SER A 174 29.57 -11.85 9.22
N ILE A 175 29.78 -11.45 7.96
CA ILE A 175 30.14 -10.09 7.57
C ILE A 175 28.98 -9.12 7.81
N GLU A 176 27.74 -9.53 7.47
CA GLU A 176 26.56 -8.66 7.48
C GLU A 176 25.87 -8.58 8.85
N THR A 177 26.14 -9.51 9.79
CA THR A 177 25.51 -9.48 11.12
C THR A 177 25.67 -8.15 11.87
N PRO A 178 26.84 -7.47 11.87
CA PRO A 178 26.97 -6.18 12.54
C PRO A 178 26.53 -4.97 11.68
N SER A 179 26.04 -5.20 10.46
CA SER A 179 25.62 -4.15 9.53
C SER A 179 24.14 -3.76 9.74
N GLU A 180 23.86 -2.46 9.70
CA GLU A 180 22.49 -1.92 9.80
C GLU A 180 21.84 -1.69 8.41
N HIS A 181 22.48 -2.13 7.33
CA HIS A 181 21.97 -1.92 5.98
C HIS A 181 20.80 -2.85 5.67
N PRO A 182 19.72 -2.40 5.00
CA PRO A 182 18.54 -3.26 4.67
C PRO A 182 18.92 -4.54 3.88
N LEU A 183 19.94 -4.49 3.03
CA LEU A 183 20.42 -5.68 2.30
C LEU A 183 21.14 -6.66 3.22
N ALA A 184 21.81 -6.17 4.27
CA ALA A 184 22.44 -7.01 5.29
C ALA A 184 21.39 -7.81 6.06
N GLU A 185 20.29 -7.17 6.45
CA GLU A 185 19.17 -7.85 7.11
C GLU A 185 18.64 -9.01 6.26
N ALA A 186 18.51 -8.82 4.94
CA ALA A 186 18.06 -9.88 4.03
C ALA A 186 19.03 -11.09 4.03
N VAL A 187 20.34 -10.85 4.01
CA VAL A 187 21.35 -11.92 4.05
C VAL A 187 21.35 -12.65 5.39
N VAL A 188 21.24 -11.92 6.50
CA VAL A 188 21.20 -12.49 7.86
C VAL A 188 19.94 -13.33 8.04
N ASN A 189 18.77 -12.84 7.63
CA ASN A 189 17.52 -13.57 7.70
C ASN A 189 17.57 -14.87 6.89
N TYR A 190 18.10 -14.81 5.66
CA TYR A 190 18.29 -15.99 4.81
C TYR A 190 19.20 -17.06 5.48
N GLY A 191 20.27 -16.62 6.15
CA GLY A 191 21.13 -17.52 6.90
C GLY A 191 20.47 -18.13 8.12
N ASN A 192 19.65 -17.34 8.83
CA ASN A 192 18.87 -17.82 9.98
C ASN A 192 17.86 -18.91 9.56
N ASP A 193 17.16 -18.73 8.46
CA ASP A 193 16.22 -19.71 7.90
C ASP A 193 16.90 -21.04 7.54
N LYS A 194 18.18 -20.97 7.14
CA LYS A 194 19.02 -22.14 6.87
C LYS A 194 19.78 -22.66 8.10
N ASN A 195 19.54 -22.11 9.29
CA ASN A 195 20.23 -22.45 10.53
C ASN A 195 21.75 -22.30 10.46
N ILE A 196 22.25 -21.32 9.73
CA ILE A 196 23.68 -21.04 9.57
C ILE A 196 24.17 -20.20 10.74
N VAL A 197 25.18 -20.71 11.45
CA VAL A 197 25.80 -19.99 12.57
C VAL A 197 26.94 -19.11 12.04
N PRO A 198 26.91 -17.79 12.31
CA PRO A 198 27.98 -16.88 11.89
C PRO A 198 29.30 -17.17 12.62
N ARG A 199 30.43 -16.88 11.98
CA ARG A 199 31.78 -16.89 12.59
C ARG A 199 32.02 -15.56 13.30
N PRO A 200 32.84 -15.56 14.38
CA PRO A 200 33.21 -14.31 15.03
C PRO A 200 34.14 -13.48 14.14
N LEU A 201 33.92 -12.16 14.13
CA LEU A 201 34.79 -11.20 13.44
C LEU A 201 35.87 -10.68 14.39
N THR A 202 37.07 -10.46 13.88
CA THR A 202 38.16 -9.85 14.64
C THR A 202 38.31 -8.36 14.35
N LYS A 203 37.93 -7.91 13.16
CA LYS A 203 37.88 -6.51 12.74
C LYS A 203 36.62 -6.26 11.93
N PHE A 204 36.10 -5.06 12.02
CA PHE A 204 34.94 -4.65 11.25
C PHE A 204 35.02 -3.16 10.90
N GLU A 205 34.98 -2.83 9.63
CA GLU A 205 34.99 -1.47 9.12
C GLU A 205 33.92 -1.33 8.03
N ALA A 206 32.88 -0.51 8.30
CA ALA A 206 31.88 -0.18 7.31
C ALA A 206 32.30 1.08 6.53
N VAL A 207 32.33 0.98 5.20
CA VAL A 207 32.61 2.10 4.29
C VAL A 207 31.28 2.57 3.71
N SER A 208 30.82 3.73 4.15
CA SER A 208 29.48 4.27 3.81
C SER A 208 29.23 4.30 2.31
N GLY A 209 28.12 3.68 1.88
CA GLY A 209 27.70 3.63 0.48
C GLY A 209 28.55 2.73 -0.44
N ARG A 210 29.52 1.98 0.11
CA ARG A 210 30.47 1.16 -0.63
C ARG A 210 30.41 -0.30 -0.22
N GLY A 211 30.69 -0.60 1.05
CA GLY A 211 30.77 -1.97 1.52
C GLY A 211 31.38 -2.10 2.92
N ILE A 212 31.80 -3.31 3.22
CA ILE A 212 32.38 -3.72 4.51
C ILE A 212 33.71 -4.36 4.27
N ARG A 213 34.72 -4.00 5.11
CA ARG A 213 35.97 -4.67 5.25
C ARG A 213 36.01 -5.34 6.61
N THR A 214 36.36 -6.62 6.66
CA THR A 214 36.40 -7.39 7.91
C THR A 214 37.47 -8.48 7.89
N GLN A 215 37.68 -9.09 9.05
CA GLN A 215 38.61 -10.21 9.19
C GLN A 215 37.97 -11.36 9.97
N ILE A 216 38.01 -12.56 9.38
CA ILE A 216 37.58 -13.82 10.01
C ILE A 216 38.79 -14.77 9.98
N ASP A 217 39.16 -15.33 11.12
CA ASP A 217 40.26 -16.32 11.23
C ASP A 217 41.55 -15.92 10.51
N GLN A 218 42.00 -14.66 10.62
CA GLN A 218 43.16 -14.05 9.96
C GLN A 218 43.04 -13.82 8.45
N THR A 219 41.94 -14.20 7.82
CA THR A 219 41.63 -13.90 6.41
C THR A 219 40.84 -12.59 6.32
N GLU A 220 41.28 -11.69 5.44
CA GLU A 220 40.55 -10.47 5.14
C GLU A 220 39.43 -10.76 4.15
N TYR A 221 38.24 -10.24 4.45
CA TYR A 221 37.07 -10.35 3.62
C TYR A 221 36.52 -8.97 3.29
N LEU A 222 36.01 -8.83 2.08
CA LEU A 222 35.32 -7.65 1.60
C LEU A 222 33.91 -8.05 1.17
N ALA A 223 32.91 -7.21 1.49
CA ALA A 223 31.56 -7.31 0.98
C ALA A 223 31.12 -5.94 0.47
N GLY A 224 30.53 -5.85 -0.72
CA GLY A 224 30.09 -4.58 -1.25
C GLY A 224 29.78 -4.58 -2.74
N ASN A 225 29.71 -3.37 -3.31
CA ASN A 225 29.44 -3.17 -4.73
C ASN A 225 30.74 -3.27 -5.58
N THR A 226 30.56 -3.26 -6.91
CA THR A 226 31.68 -3.33 -7.86
C THR A 226 32.70 -2.22 -7.65
N ALA A 227 32.25 -0.98 -7.41
CA ALA A 227 33.13 0.15 -7.21
C ALA A 227 34.04 -0.04 -5.97
N PHE A 228 33.50 -0.63 -4.90
CA PHE A 228 34.28 -0.94 -3.70
C PHE A 228 35.35 -2.02 -3.96
N MET A 229 35.03 -3.07 -4.72
CA MET A 229 35.98 -4.09 -5.10
C MET A 229 37.13 -3.50 -5.92
N GLU A 230 36.85 -2.66 -6.91
CA GLU A 230 37.84 -1.99 -7.75
C GLU A 230 38.76 -1.03 -6.95
N GLU A 231 38.20 -0.28 -6.00
CA GLU A 231 38.96 0.57 -5.07
C GLU A 231 39.93 -0.25 -4.19
N CYS A 232 39.52 -1.46 -3.83
CA CYS A 232 40.37 -2.40 -3.09
C CYS A 232 41.34 -3.17 -4.00
N GLY A 233 41.38 -2.88 -5.30
CA GLY A 233 42.27 -3.54 -6.26
C GLY A 233 41.78 -4.88 -6.79
N ILE A 234 40.55 -5.26 -6.50
CA ILE A 234 39.97 -6.53 -6.93
C ILE A 234 39.19 -6.33 -8.22
N SER A 235 39.57 -7.02 -9.29
CA SER A 235 38.90 -6.92 -10.59
C SER A 235 37.58 -7.67 -10.58
N ALA A 236 36.49 -6.96 -10.90
CA ALA A 236 35.16 -7.55 -11.10
C ALA A 236 34.88 -8.01 -12.54
N SER A 237 35.90 -7.94 -13.43
CA SER A 237 35.73 -8.25 -14.86
C SER A 237 35.18 -9.66 -15.13
N ALA A 238 35.59 -10.65 -14.35
CA ALA A 238 35.14 -12.03 -14.49
C ALA A 238 33.65 -12.23 -14.17
N VAL A 239 33.04 -11.33 -13.41
CA VAL A 239 31.65 -11.43 -12.96
C VAL A 239 30.74 -10.38 -13.59
N GLN A 240 31.29 -9.48 -14.43
CA GLN A 240 30.58 -8.33 -15.00
C GLN A 240 29.33 -8.72 -15.80
N GLN A 241 29.42 -9.79 -16.59
CA GLN A 241 28.28 -10.28 -17.36
C GLN A 241 27.15 -10.71 -16.40
N ARG A 242 27.49 -11.48 -15.36
CA ARG A 242 26.50 -11.99 -14.41
C ARG A 242 25.86 -10.89 -13.57
N LEU A 243 26.66 -9.88 -13.22
CA LEU A 243 26.14 -8.67 -12.55
C LEU A 243 25.12 -7.93 -13.41
N GLY A 244 25.40 -7.80 -14.73
CA GLY A 244 24.44 -7.20 -15.68
C GLY A 244 23.13 -8.00 -15.76
N GLU A 245 23.22 -9.31 -15.91
CA GLU A 245 22.04 -10.19 -15.95
C GLU A 245 21.16 -10.09 -14.71
N LEU A 246 21.75 -9.99 -13.53
CA LEU A 246 21.02 -9.80 -12.27
C LEU A 246 20.39 -8.40 -12.16
N ALA A 247 21.13 -7.37 -12.58
CA ALA A 247 20.64 -6.00 -12.59
C ALA A 247 19.46 -5.82 -13.55
N ASP A 248 19.50 -6.44 -14.74
CA ASP A 248 18.41 -6.44 -15.73
C ASP A 248 17.13 -7.11 -15.18
N GLN A 249 17.28 -8.04 -14.23
CA GLN A 249 16.19 -8.66 -13.48
C GLN A 249 15.70 -7.81 -12.29
N GLY A 250 16.26 -6.62 -12.09
CA GLY A 250 15.90 -5.73 -10.99
C GLY A 250 16.42 -6.18 -9.62
N LYS A 251 17.45 -7.06 -9.61
CA LYS A 251 18.11 -7.54 -8.40
C LYS A 251 19.35 -6.71 -8.07
N THR A 252 19.69 -6.63 -6.80
CA THR A 252 20.89 -5.94 -6.32
C THR A 252 21.95 -6.98 -5.93
N PRO A 253 23.01 -7.16 -6.71
CA PRO A 253 24.07 -8.08 -6.38
C PRO A 253 25.04 -7.48 -5.36
N LEU A 254 25.37 -8.26 -4.34
CA LEU A 254 26.43 -8.01 -3.36
C LEU A 254 27.61 -8.93 -3.69
N LEU A 255 28.79 -8.36 -3.86
CA LEU A 255 30.04 -9.10 -4.10
C LEU A 255 30.71 -9.41 -2.79
N PHE A 256 31.27 -10.61 -2.69
CA PHE A 256 32.11 -11.06 -1.58
C PHE A 256 33.46 -11.45 -2.11
N ALA A 257 34.53 -10.98 -1.44
CA ALA A 257 35.89 -11.29 -1.80
C ALA A 257 36.72 -11.70 -0.58
N ALA A 258 37.75 -12.50 -0.81
CA ALA A 258 38.74 -12.92 0.16
C ALA A 258 40.12 -12.99 -0.49
N ASN A 259 41.17 -12.53 0.19
CA ASN A 259 42.56 -12.60 -0.30
C ASN A 259 42.69 -12.08 -1.75
N ASP A 260 42.12 -10.92 -2.04
CA ASP A 260 42.13 -10.24 -3.35
C ASP A 260 41.41 -10.97 -4.51
N GLU A 261 40.60 -11.98 -4.21
CA GLU A 261 39.81 -12.71 -5.19
C GLU A 261 38.29 -12.67 -4.84
N ILE A 262 37.43 -12.54 -5.85
CA ILE A 262 35.96 -12.66 -5.67
C ILE A 262 35.60 -14.12 -5.40
N ILE A 263 35.06 -14.38 -4.23
CA ILE A 263 34.64 -15.71 -3.77
C ILE A 263 33.18 -16.03 -4.03
N GLY A 264 32.40 -15.04 -4.40
CA GLY A 264 31.00 -15.24 -4.77
C GLY A 264 30.17 -13.95 -4.78
N MET A 265 28.92 -14.09 -5.13
CA MET A 265 27.94 -13.02 -5.08
C MET A 265 26.60 -13.52 -4.54
N ILE A 266 25.88 -12.63 -3.86
CA ILE A 266 24.52 -12.86 -3.38
C ILE A 266 23.64 -11.75 -3.96
N ALA A 267 22.58 -12.13 -4.67
CA ALA A 267 21.62 -11.17 -5.18
C ALA A 267 20.43 -11.03 -4.22
N VAL A 268 20.05 -9.79 -3.99
CA VAL A 268 18.92 -9.43 -3.15
C VAL A 268 17.90 -8.65 -3.98
N ALA A 269 16.64 -8.97 -3.86
CA ALA A 269 15.57 -8.22 -4.48
C ALA A 269 14.37 -8.10 -3.54
N ASP A 270 13.55 -7.10 -3.78
CA ASP A 270 12.24 -6.99 -3.15
C ASP A 270 11.27 -7.93 -3.87
N VAL A 271 10.74 -8.89 -3.15
CA VAL A 271 9.92 -9.99 -3.70
C VAL A 271 8.50 -9.50 -3.97
N GLU A 272 7.90 -9.96 -5.08
CA GLU A 272 6.50 -9.71 -5.41
C GLU A 272 5.56 -10.38 -4.38
N LYS A 273 4.43 -9.70 -4.09
CA LYS A 273 3.40 -10.20 -3.16
C LYS A 273 2.64 -11.38 -3.72
#